data_be857646f4ed25294927b9e083562f75
#
_entry.id   be857646f4ed25294927b9e083562f75
#
_cell.length_a   1.000
_cell.length_b   1.000
_cell.length_c   1.000
_cell.angle_alpha   90.00
_cell.angle_beta   90.00
_cell.angle_gamma   90.00
#
_symmetry.space_group_name_H-M   'P 1'
#
loop_
_entity.id
_entity.type
_entity.pdbx_description
1 polymer ?
#
loop_
_entity_poly.entity_id
_entity_poly.type
_entity_poly.pdbx_seq_one_letter_code
_entity_poly.pdbx_strand_id
1 'polypeptide(L)'
;LIVYRIEPKRWLIVCNASNRDKIAAHLRAAAENHCTFEDASDKTALLALQGPRALDVAALAGGDGPAISLLQSFHFRDAVVANVRTTVARTGYTGEDGVEIFCSSNDAPHLFRTLIELGKPKGLEPVGLGARDTLRLEARMLLYGNDMDETTTLVEAGLGWTLSFADAKGDWNGRSVLLEQKTSGAPRKLVGFETTERGIPRHGY
;
A
#
# COMPACT_ATOMS: atom_id res chain seq x y z
N LEU A 1 -6.02 -2.12 1.56
CA LEU A 1 -5.97 -2.70 0.21
C LEU A 1 -5.75 -1.62 -0.83
N ILE A 2 -4.93 -1.90 -1.85
CA ILE A 2 -4.87 -1.12 -3.09
C ILE A 2 -5.37 -2.01 -4.22
N VAL A 3 -6.19 -1.46 -5.11
CA VAL A 3 -6.76 -2.16 -6.24
C VAL A 3 -6.28 -1.49 -7.52
N TYR A 4 -5.54 -2.23 -8.33
CA TYR A 4 -5.06 -1.79 -9.65
C TYR A 4 -5.94 -2.37 -10.73
N ARG A 5 -6.52 -1.53 -11.57
CA ARG A 5 -7.26 -1.97 -12.75
C ARG A 5 -6.29 -2.13 -13.92
N ILE A 6 -5.82 -3.35 -14.13
CA ILE A 6 -4.85 -3.66 -15.21
C ILE A 6 -5.52 -3.54 -16.58
N GLU A 7 -6.73 -4.11 -16.70
CA GLU A 7 -7.57 -4.12 -17.90
C GLU A 7 -9.04 -4.02 -17.50
N PRO A 8 -9.96 -3.81 -18.42
CA PRO A 8 -11.39 -3.70 -18.10
C PRO A 8 -11.96 -4.84 -17.26
N LYS A 9 -11.40 -6.04 -17.39
CA LYS A 9 -11.82 -7.26 -16.66
C LYS A 9 -10.70 -7.93 -15.85
N ARG A 10 -9.58 -7.24 -15.63
CA ARG A 10 -8.42 -7.78 -14.91
C ARG A 10 -7.95 -6.80 -13.85
N TRP A 11 -7.80 -7.30 -12.64
CA TRP A 11 -7.46 -6.50 -11.47
C TRP A 11 -6.30 -7.13 -10.71
N LEU A 12 -5.44 -6.32 -10.14
CA LEU A 12 -4.46 -6.73 -9.15
C LEU A 12 -4.86 -6.11 -7.82
N ILE A 13 -4.96 -6.95 -6.79
CA ILE A 13 -5.31 -6.51 -5.42
C ILE A 13 -4.10 -6.75 -4.53
N VAL A 14 -3.64 -5.71 -3.86
CA VAL A 14 -2.53 -5.75 -2.91
C VAL A 14 -3.06 -5.57 -1.50
N CYS A 15 -2.79 -6.53 -0.64
CA CYS A 15 -3.18 -6.50 0.77
C CYS A 15 -1.95 -6.55 1.69
N ASN A 16 -2.17 -6.28 2.99
CA ASN A 16 -1.14 -6.46 3.99
C ASN A 16 -0.69 -7.92 4.04
N ALA A 17 0.61 -8.16 4.14
CA ALA A 17 1.18 -9.52 4.18
C ALA A 17 0.61 -10.36 5.32
N SER A 18 0.43 -9.77 6.51
CA SER A 18 -0.17 -10.45 7.68
C SER A 18 -1.62 -10.90 7.49
N ASN A 19 -2.33 -10.35 6.50
CA ASN A 19 -3.73 -10.67 6.20
C ASN A 19 -3.91 -11.48 4.93
N ARG A 20 -2.82 -11.98 4.32
CA ARG A 20 -2.87 -12.69 3.05
C ARG A 20 -3.90 -13.81 3.04
N ASP A 21 -3.78 -14.75 3.96
CA ASP A 21 -4.64 -15.95 3.97
C ASP A 21 -6.11 -15.61 4.14
N LYS A 22 -6.42 -14.70 5.07
CA LYS A 22 -7.76 -14.21 5.32
C LYS A 22 -8.37 -13.52 4.10
N ILE A 23 -7.63 -12.60 3.48
CA ILE A 23 -8.10 -11.86 2.31
C ILE A 23 -8.19 -12.77 1.09
N ALA A 24 -7.23 -13.69 0.89
CA ALA A 24 -7.29 -14.66 -0.20
C ALA A 24 -8.49 -15.59 -0.08
N ALA A 25 -8.80 -16.08 1.13
CA ALA A 25 -9.99 -16.90 1.38
C ALA A 25 -11.29 -16.13 1.09
N HIS A 26 -11.39 -14.89 1.57
CA HIS A 26 -12.55 -14.03 1.33
C HIS A 26 -12.76 -13.72 -0.16
N LEU A 27 -11.70 -13.33 -0.86
CA LEU A 27 -11.79 -13.00 -2.29
C LEU A 27 -12.07 -14.24 -3.15
N ARG A 28 -11.49 -15.39 -2.80
CA ARG A 28 -11.78 -16.66 -3.51
C ARG A 28 -13.24 -17.04 -3.41
N ALA A 29 -13.82 -16.95 -2.21
CA ALA A 29 -15.24 -17.22 -2.01
C ALA A 29 -16.13 -16.22 -2.77
N ALA A 30 -15.79 -14.95 -2.75
CA ALA A 30 -16.54 -13.91 -3.49
C ALA A 30 -16.37 -14.02 -5.03
N ALA A 31 -15.28 -14.58 -5.50
CA ALA A 31 -15.00 -14.78 -6.92
C ALA A 31 -15.69 -16.03 -7.50
N GLU A 32 -16.13 -16.97 -6.65
CA GLU A 32 -16.75 -18.23 -7.07
C GLU A 32 -17.93 -17.96 -8.02
N ASN A 33 -17.90 -18.63 -9.17
CA ASN A 33 -18.88 -18.50 -10.26
C ASN A 33 -18.94 -17.10 -10.94
N HIS A 34 -18.07 -16.15 -10.58
CA HIS A 34 -18.07 -14.79 -11.15
C HIS A 34 -16.79 -14.49 -11.95
N CYS A 35 -15.62 -14.90 -11.44
CA CYS A 35 -14.34 -14.67 -12.11
C CYS A 35 -13.25 -15.64 -11.61
N THR A 36 -12.12 -15.67 -12.32
CA THR A 36 -10.96 -16.43 -11.87
C THR A 36 -10.21 -15.64 -10.80
N PHE A 37 -9.88 -16.31 -9.69
CA PHE A 37 -9.03 -15.78 -8.62
C PHE A 37 -7.70 -16.54 -8.59
N GLU A 38 -6.60 -15.81 -8.56
CA GLU A 38 -5.23 -16.33 -8.39
C GLU A 38 -4.54 -15.59 -7.24
N ASP A 39 -3.99 -16.34 -6.28
CA ASP A 39 -3.03 -15.79 -5.31
C ASP A 39 -1.62 -15.89 -5.90
N ALA A 40 -1.10 -14.75 -6.35
CA ALA A 40 0.23 -14.63 -6.96
C ALA A 40 1.32 -14.22 -5.96
N SER A 41 1.03 -14.21 -4.66
CA SER A 41 1.93 -13.64 -3.64
C SER A 41 3.32 -14.28 -3.62
N ASP A 42 3.41 -15.60 -3.74
CA ASP A 42 4.71 -16.30 -3.69
C ASP A 42 5.58 -16.09 -4.96
N LYS A 43 4.95 -15.69 -6.05
CA LYS A 43 5.62 -15.43 -7.34
C LYS A 43 5.99 -13.97 -7.52
N THR A 44 5.49 -13.08 -6.66
CA THR A 44 5.60 -11.63 -6.81
C THR A 44 6.33 -11.03 -5.61
N ALA A 45 7.37 -10.25 -5.88
CA ALA A 45 8.00 -9.38 -4.90
C ALA A 45 7.55 -7.94 -5.12
N LEU A 46 7.53 -7.15 -4.04
CA LEU A 46 7.27 -5.72 -4.05
C LEU A 46 8.43 -5.02 -3.36
N LEU A 47 9.09 -4.12 -4.10
CA LEU A 47 10.13 -3.24 -3.59
C LEU A 47 9.56 -1.83 -3.48
N ALA A 48 9.73 -1.18 -2.32
CA ALA A 48 9.32 0.20 -2.09
C ALA A 48 10.55 1.12 -2.16
N LEU A 49 10.63 1.93 -3.19
CA LEU A 49 11.64 2.98 -3.37
C LEU A 49 10.98 4.31 -3.03
N GLN A 50 11.30 4.87 -1.85
CA GLN A 50 10.57 5.97 -1.24
C GLN A 50 11.50 7.09 -0.79
N GLY A 51 10.96 8.30 -0.70
CA GLY A 51 11.68 9.48 -0.22
C GLY A 51 11.82 10.57 -1.28
N PRO A 52 12.28 11.78 -0.90
CA PRO A 52 12.27 12.96 -1.76
C PRO A 52 13.12 12.82 -3.04
N ARG A 53 14.00 11.83 -3.09
CA ARG A 53 14.85 11.54 -4.26
C ARG A 53 14.56 10.20 -4.93
N ALA A 54 13.46 9.54 -4.55
CA ALA A 54 13.12 8.22 -5.06
C ALA A 54 12.93 8.20 -6.58
N LEU A 55 12.27 9.22 -7.13
CA LEU A 55 12.06 9.33 -8.58
C LEU A 55 13.36 9.60 -9.34
N ASP A 56 14.29 10.35 -8.76
CA ASP A 56 15.62 10.54 -9.33
C ASP A 56 16.38 9.21 -9.45
N VAL A 57 16.28 8.38 -8.41
CA VAL A 57 16.90 7.04 -8.41
C VAL A 57 16.21 6.13 -9.42
N ALA A 58 14.88 6.14 -9.48
CA ALA A 58 14.13 5.38 -10.47
C ALA A 58 14.54 5.75 -11.89
N ALA A 59 14.76 7.05 -12.17
CA ALA A 59 15.21 7.52 -13.47
C ALA A 59 16.61 7.01 -13.86
N LEU A 60 17.48 6.73 -12.88
CA LEU A 60 18.82 6.16 -13.13
C LEU A 60 18.78 4.66 -13.46
N ALA A 61 17.71 3.96 -13.15
CA ALA A 61 17.65 2.51 -13.31
C ALA A 61 17.54 2.02 -14.77
N GLY A 62 17.66 2.93 -15.73
CA GLY A 62 17.63 2.62 -17.15
C GLY A 62 16.25 2.24 -17.67
N GLY A 63 16.18 1.78 -18.93
CA GLY A 63 14.92 1.37 -19.53
C GLY A 63 13.85 2.48 -19.48
N ASP A 64 12.78 2.23 -18.77
CA ASP A 64 11.66 3.18 -18.61
C ASP A 64 11.81 4.15 -17.43
N GLY A 65 12.97 4.21 -16.78
CA GLY A 65 13.21 5.06 -15.61
C GLY A 65 12.76 6.51 -15.76
N PRO A 66 13.12 7.23 -16.84
CA PRO A 66 12.63 8.59 -17.07
C PRO A 66 11.11 8.70 -17.18
N ALA A 67 10.46 7.72 -17.78
CA ALA A 67 8.99 7.68 -17.89
C ALA A 67 8.31 7.38 -16.56
N ILE A 68 8.98 6.68 -15.65
CA ILE A 68 8.49 6.41 -14.28
C ILE A 68 8.42 7.71 -13.49
N SER A 69 9.40 8.60 -13.62
CA SER A 69 9.41 9.88 -12.90
C SER A 69 8.26 10.81 -13.29
N LEU A 70 7.64 10.60 -14.46
CA LEU A 70 6.49 11.35 -14.94
C LEU A 70 5.15 10.71 -14.55
N LEU A 71 5.16 9.54 -13.93
CA LEU A 71 3.95 8.84 -13.51
C LEU A 71 3.20 9.69 -12.47
N GLN A 72 1.90 9.84 -12.62
CA GLN A 72 1.09 10.57 -11.64
C GLN A 72 0.87 9.73 -10.38
N SER A 73 0.62 10.38 -9.26
CA SER A 73 0.29 9.71 -7.99
C SER A 73 -0.93 8.81 -8.16
N PHE A 74 -0.89 7.62 -7.56
CA PHE A 74 -1.88 6.54 -7.71
C PHE A 74 -2.08 6.02 -9.14
N HIS A 75 -1.14 6.28 -10.04
CA HIS A 75 -1.07 5.63 -11.35
C HIS A 75 0.01 4.55 -11.36
N PHE A 76 -0.11 3.64 -12.28
CA PHE A 76 0.86 2.56 -12.49
C PHE A 76 1.06 2.29 -13.97
N ARG A 77 2.14 1.64 -14.30
CA ARG A 77 2.45 1.16 -15.64
C ARG A 77 3.38 -0.05 -15.60
N ASP A 78 3.36 -0.84 -16.66
CA ASP A 78 4.43 -1.80 -16.90
C ASP A 78 5.67 -1.06 -17.40
N ALA A 79 6.84 -1.49 -16.91
CA ALA A 79 8.11 -0.84 -17.16
C ALA A 79 9.28 -1.83 -17.09
N VAL A 80 10.38 -1.49 -17.72
CA VAL A 80 11.66 -2.19 -17.54
C VAL A 80 12.54 -1.33 -16.63
N VAL A 81 12.89 -1.89 -15.46
CA VAL A 81 13.74 -1.25 -14.45
C VAL A 81 14.95 -2.14 -14.21
N ALA A 82 16.17 -1.63 -14.39
CA ALA A 82 17.40 -2.41 -14.24
C ALA A 82 17.40 -3.73 -15.04
N ASN A 83 16.89 -3.69 -16.27
CA ASN A 83 16.69 -4.84 -17.18
C ASN A 83 15.67 -5.89 -16.67
N VAL A 84 14.91 -5.60 -15.64
CA VAL A 84 13.84 -6.46 -15.11
C VAL A 84 12.48 -5.94 -15.58
N ARG A 85 11.61 -6.85 -16.02
CA ARG A 85 10.20 -6.53 -16.30
C ARG A 85 9.46 -6.33 -14.98
N THR A 86 8.82 -5.19 -14.86
CA THR A 86 8.15 -4.76 -13.61
C THR A 86 6.81 -4.12 -13.92
N THR A 87 5.95 -4.06 -12.92
CA THR A 87 4.86 -3.09 -12.85
C THR A 87 5.22 -2.07 -11.78
N VAL A 88 5.26 -0.81 -12.14
CA VAL A 88 5.64 0.29 -11.24
C VAL A 88 4.43 1.15 -10.94
N ALA A 89 4.15 1.34 -9.66
CA ALA A 89 3.07 2.22 -9.19
C ALA A 89 3.65 3.40 -8.41
N ARG A 90 3.12 4.61 -8.65
CA ARG A 90 3.48 5.78 -7.84
C ARG A 90 2.61 5.82 -6.60
N THR A 91 2.89 4.89 -5.72
CA THR A 91 2.27 4.67 -4.41
C THR A 91 3.35 4.45 -3.37
N GLY A 92 2.98 4.49 -2.09
CA GLY A 92 3.91 4.27 -0.99
C GLY A 92 3.22 4.29 0.36
N TYR A 93 4.03 4.08 1.41
CA TYR A 93 3.57 3.97 2.79
C TYR A 93 4.52 4.72 3.75
N THR A 94 4.95 5.92 3.36
CA THR A 94 5.97 6.68 4.08
C THR A 94 5.62 8.15 4.29
N GLY A 95 4.56 8.65 3.63
CA GLY A 95 4.26 10.07 3.59
C GLY A 95 5.10 10.88 2.60
N GLU A 96 6.15 10.27 2.06
CA GLU A 96 7.02 10.84 1.03
C GLU A 96 6.65 10.33 -0.36
N ASP A 97 7.16 11.00 -1.37
CA ASP A 97 7.01 10.56 -2.76
C ASP A 97 7.84 9.31 -3.04
N GLY A 98 7.41 8.52 -4.01
CA GLY A 98 8.13 7.32 -4.38
C GLY A 98 7.32 6.38 -5.24
N VAL A 99 7.88 5.20 -5.44
CA VAL A 99 7.25 4.13 -6.23
C VAL A 99 7.31 2.79 -5.51
N GLU A 100 6.32 1.97 -5.79
CA GLU A 100 6.29 0.56 -5.48
C GLU A 100 6.50 -0.24 -6.77
N ILE A 101 7.47 -1.13 -6.76
CA ILE A 101 7.93 -1.87 -7.94
C ILE A 101 7.62 -3.35 -7.74
N PHE A 102 6.69 -3.87 -8.52
CA PHE A 102 6.33 -5.29 -8.54
C PHE A 102 7.18 -6.00 -9.59
N CYS A 103 7.78 -7.11 -9.22
CA CYS A 103 8.56 -7.96 -10.12
C CYS A 103 8.38 -9.44 -9.75
N SER A 104 8.93 -10.33 -10.59
CA SER A 104 9.09 -11.74 -10.21
C SER A 104 9.91 -11.85 -8.92
N SER A 105 9.51 -12.74 -8.02
CA SER A 105 10.28 -13.00 -6.79
C SER A 105 11.72 -13.42 -7.06
N ASN A 106 11.99 -14.08 -8.21
CA ASN A 106 13.33 -14.47 -8.61
C ASN A 106 14.23 -13.29 -9.01
N ASP A 107 13.65 -12.20 -9.51
CA ASP A 107 14.38 -11.02 -9.97
C ASP A 107 14.59 -10.00 -8.85
N ALA A 108 13.84 -10.10 -7.76
CA ALA A 108 13.87 -9.13 -6.67
C ALA A 108 15.27 -8.90 -6.05
N PRO A 109 16.10 -9.94 -5.80
CA PRO A 109 17.45 -9.73 -5.25
C PRO A 109 18.37 -8.95 -6.19
N HIS A 110 18.26 -9.17 -7.51
CA HIS A 110 19.01 -8.41 -8.50
C HIS A 110 18.54 -6.96 -8.54
N LEU A 111 17.25 -6.74 -8.68
CA LEU A 111 16.65 -5.42 -8.75
C LEU A 111 16.95 -4.58 -7.49
N PHE A 112 16.82 -5.19 -6.31
CA PHE A 112 17.13 -4.51 -5.05
C PHE A 112 18.58 -4.03 -4.99
N ARG A 113 19.55 -4.92 -5.27
CA ARG A 113 20.98 -4.55 -5.27
C ARG A 113 21.29 -3.46 -6.28
N THR A 114 20.78 -3.57 -7.50
CA THR A 114 21.00 -2.56 -8.54
C THR A 114 20.45 -1.19 -8.14
N LEU A 115 19.24 -1.14 -7.56
CA LEU A 115 18.66 0.12 -7.07
C LEU A 115 19.50 0.74 -5.96
N ILE A 116 19.99 -0.05 -5.00
CA ILE A 116 20.88 0.43 -3.94
C ILE A 116 22.18 0.99 -4.51
N GLU A 117 22.83 0.29 -5.43
CA GLU A 117 24.06 0.74 -6.08
C GLU A 117 23.88 2.07 -6.83
N LEU A 118 22.84 2.16 -7.64
CA LEU A 118 22.51 3.37 -8.40
C LEU A 118 22.10 4.54 -7.50
N GLY A 119 21.37 4.25 -6.44
CA GLY A 119 20.84 5.25 -5.53
C GLY A 119 21.83 5.74 -4.46
N LYS A 120 22.88 4.98 -4.16
CA LYS A 120 23.88 5.34 -3.14
C LYS A 120 24.44 6.75 -3.29
N PRO A 121 24.84 7.21 -4.50
CA PRO A 121 25.30 8.60 -4.69
C PRO A 121 24.20 9.65 -4.47
N LYS A 122 22.95 9.23 -4.42
CA LYS A 122 21.77 10.07 -4.15
C LYS A 122 21.32 9.98 -2.68
N GLY A 123 22.04 9.24 -1.84
CA GLY A 123 21.71 9.04 -0.44
C GLY A 123 20.66 7.95 -0.19
N LEU A 124 20.46 7.03 -1.14
CA LEU A 124 19.58 5.88 -0.92
C LEU A 124 20.22 4.92 0.08
N GLU A 125 19.45 4.56 1.08
CA GLU A 125 19.83 3.60 2.13
C GLU A 125 18.78 2.48 2.22
N PRO A 126 19.19 1.23 2.46
CA PRO A 126 18.27 0.18 2.80
C PRO A 126 17.70 0.40 4.20
N VAL A 127 16.40 0.30 4.35
CA VAL A 127 15.70 0.52 5.63
C VAL A 127 14.96 -0.73 6.08
N GLY A 128 14.89 -0.94 7.39
CA GLY A 128 14.20 -2.06 8.01
C GLY A 128 12.75 -1.75 8.38
N LEU A 129 12.08 -2.75 8.98
CA LEU A 129 10.67 -2.64 9.38
C LEU A 129 10.41 -1.55 10.42
N GLY A 130 11.38 -1.25 11.29
CA GLY A 130 11.26 -0.16 12.26
C GLY A 130 11.10 1.20 11.59
N ALA A 131 11.91 1.49 10.56
CA ALA A 131 11.78 2.72 9.79
C ALA A 131 10.44 2.77 9.02
N ARG A 132 10.01 1.64 8.43
CA ARG A 132 8.70 1.53 7.79
C ARG A 132 7.56 1.88 8.76
N ASP A 133 7.64 1.40 10.00
CA ASP A 133 6.59 1.63 11.00
C ASP A 133 6.57 3.07 11.49
N THR A 134 7.72 3.68 11.77
CA THR A 134 7.78 5.09 12.20
C THR A 134 7.34 6.04 11.09
N LEU A 135 7.82 5.85 9.87
CA LEU A 135 7.46 6.70 8.73
C LEU A 135 5.95 6.67 8.44
N ARG A 136 5.34 5.49 8.40
CA ARG A 136 3.90 5.38 8.15
C ARG A 136 3.08 6.02 9.28
N LEU A 137 3.53 5.86 10.55
CA LEU A 137 2.84 6.41 11.72
C LEU A 137 2.86 7.94 11.70
N GLU A 138 4.01 8.54 11.46
CA GLU A 138 4.17 9.99 11.34
C GLU A 138 3.34 10.56 10.17
N ALA A 139 3.21 9.78 9.09
CA ALA A 139 2.34 10.10 7.95
C ALA A 139 0.84 9.81 8.20
N ARG A 140 0.46 9.36 9.40
CA ARG A 140 -0.92 8.96 9.79
C ARG A 140 -1.50 7.85 8.91
N MET A 141 -0.66 6.97 8.42
CA MET A 141 -1.08 5.78 7.67
C MET A 141 -1.29 4.62 8.62
N LEU A 142 -2.50 4.11 8.67
CA LEU A 142 -2.90 3.05 9.61
C LEU A 142 -2.33 1.70 9.20
N LEU A 143 -1.95 0.90 10.20
CA LEU A 143 -1.54 -0.49 10.03
C LEU A 143 -2.60 -1.41 10.63
N TYR A 144 -3.22 -2.22 9.77
CA TYR A 144 -4.16 -3.24 10.23
C TYR A 144 -3.46 -4.30 11.07
N GLY A 145 -4.04 -4.61 12.20
CA GLY A 145 -3.47 -5.47 13.24
C GLY A 145 -2.76 -4.72 14.37
N ASN A 146 -2.49 -3.41 14.16
CA ASN A 146 -1.90 -2.53 15.18
C ASN A 146 -2.87 -1.42 15.58
N ASP A 147 -3.23 -0.55 14.63
CA ASP A 147 -4.05 0.63 14.88
C ASP A 147 -5.54 0.35 14.69
N MET A 148 -5.86 -0.68 13.95
CA MET A 148 -7.22 -1.14 13.67
C MET A 148 -7.25 -2.64 13.43
N ASP A 149 -8.38 -3.25 13.68
CA ASP A 149 -8.64 -4.68 13.50
C ASP A 149 -10.09 -4.94 13.05
N GLU A 150 -10.57 -6.19 13.19
CA GLU A 150 -11.94 -6.61 12.82
C GLU A 150 -13.03 -5.93 13.65
N THR A 151 -12.68 -5.40 14.83
CA THR A 151 -13.61 -4.71 15.73
C THR A 151 -13.68 -3.21 15.49
N THR A 152 -12.86 -2.71 14.55
CA THR A 152 -12.71 -1.28 14.26
C THR A 152 -13.34 -0.93 12.91
N THR A 153 -14.32 -0.05 12.90
CA THR A 153 -14.93 0.41 11.66
C THR A 153 -14.08 1.46 10.96
N LEU A 154 -14.33 1.67 9.67
CA LEU A 154 -13.64 2.71 8.89
C LEU A 154 -13.95 4.13 9.40
N VAL A 155 -15.14 4.35 10.00
CA VAL A 155 -15.51 5.63 10.59
C VAL A 155 -14.74 5.86 11.89
N GLU A 156 -14.66 4.85 12.76
CA GLU A 156 -13.86 4.88 13.99
C GLU A 156 -12.37 5.14 13.70
N ALA A 157 -11.84 4.50 12.65
CA ALA A 157 -10.44 4.63 12.22
C ALA A 157 -10.13 5.96 11.51
N GLY A 158 -11.11 6.87 11.33
CA GLY A 158 -10.89 8.11 10.60
C GLY A 158 -10.80 7.95 9.08
N LEU A 159 -11.14 6.77 8.54
CA LEU A 159 -11.12 6.44 7.11
C LEU A 159 -12.47 6.65 6.42
N GLY A 160 -13.41 7.31 7.07
CA GLY A 160 -14.76 7.56 6.54
C GLY A 160 -14.79 8.32 5.20
N TRP A 161 -13.71 9.02 4.85
CA TRP A 161 -13.53 9.68 3.56
C TRP A 161 -13.39 8.70 2.38
N THR A 162 -13.01 7.45 2.65
CA THR A 162 -12.92 6.40 1.61
C THR A 162 -14.27 5.82 1.23
N LEU A 163 -15.32 6.09 2.01
CA LEU A 163 -16.64 5.52 1.85
C LEU A 163 -17.48 6.31 0.84
N SER A 164 -18.07 5.62 -0.10
CA SER A 164 -19.06 6.18 -1.03
C SER A 164 -20.44 5.60 -0.75
N PHE A 165 -21.39 6.46 -0.43
CA PHE A 165 -22.80 6.11 -0.20
C PHE A 165 -23.70 6.50 -1.38
N ALA A 166 -23.12 6.86 -2.52
CA ALA A 166 -23.90 7.19 -3.73
C ALA A 166 -24.80 6.02 -4.15
N ASP A 167 -26.01 6.33 -4.57
CA ASP A 167 -27.04 5.33 -4.93
C ASP A 167 -26.56 4.38 -6.04
N ALA A 168 -25.76 4.88 -6.98
CA ALA A 168 -25.16 4.06 -8.04
C ALA A 168 -24.26 2.92 -7.53
N LYS A 169 -23.83 2.95 -6.26
CA LYS A 169 -23.03 1.89 -5.63
C LYS A 169 -23.90 0.74 -5.13
N GLY A 170 -25.19 0.93 -4.99
CA GLY A 170 -26.10 -0.07 -4.44
C GLY A 170 -25.79 -0.40 -2.97
N ASP A 171 -26.17 -1.60 -2.57
CA ASP A 171 -25.84 -2.13 -1.26
C ASP A 171 -24.49 -2.84 -1.25
N TRP A 172 -23.78 -2.81 -0.11
CA TRP A 172 -22.49 -3.46 0.09
C TRP A 172 -22.29 -3.79 1.57
N ASN A 173 -21.39 -4.71 1.87
CA ASN A 173 -21.16 -5.22 3.23
C ASN A 173 -20.78 -4.09 4.20
N GLY A 174 -21.63 -3.89 5.24
CA GLY A 174 -21.44 -2.88 6.27
C GLY A 174 -22.00 -1.49 5.94
N ARG A 175 -22.64 -1.29 4.78
CA ARG A 175 -23.16 0.02 4.34
C ARG A 175 -24.07 0.68 5.37
N SER A 176 -25.02 -0.04 5.93
CA SER A 176 -26.01 0.49 6.89
C SER A 176 -25.33 1.00 8.17
N VAL A 177 -24.48 0.17 8.77
CA VAL A 177 -23.73 0.51 10.01
C VAL A 177 -22.82 1.70 9.78
N LEU A 178 -22.08 1.72 8.68
CA LEU A 178 -21.15 2.80 8.38
C LEU A 178 -21.87 4.11 8.01
N LEU A 179 -23.05 4.03 7.40
CA LEU A 179 -23.88 5.21 7.13
C LEU A 179 -24.42 5.80 8.44
N GLU A 180 -24.92 4.96 9.35
CA GLU A 180 -25.38 5.37 10.68
C GLU A 180 -24.26 6.05 11.45
N GLN A 181 -23.07 5.45 11.54
CA GLN A 181 -21.93 6.05 12.21
C GLN A 181 -21.47 7.35 11.58
N LYS A 182 -21.54 7.48 10.24
CA LYS A 182 -21.20 8.72 9.54
C LYS A 182 -22.19 9.84 9.84
N THR A 183 -23.46 9.51 10.07
CA THR A 183 -24.55 10.48 10.30
C THR A 183 -24.66 10.87 11.76
N SER A 184 -24.63 9.87 12.65
CA SER A 184 -24.91 10.03 14.08
C SER A 184 -23.64 10.10 14.94
N GLY A 185 -22.47 9.81 14.36
CA GLY A 185 -21.19 9.68 15.04
C GLY A 185 -20.88 8.22 15.41
N ALA A 186 -19.60 7.89 15.45
CA ALA A 186 -19.12 6.59 15.92
C ALA A 186 -18.96 6.59 17.44
N PRO A 187 -19.15 5.44 18.12
CA PRO A 187 -19.07 5.35 19.60
C PRO A 187 -17.65 5.57 20.13
N ARG A 188 -16.64 5.39 19.30
CA ARG A 188 -15.22 5.62 19.62
C ARG A 188 -14.49 6.17 18.38
N LYS A 189 -13.33 6.74 18.58
CA LYS A 189 -12.53 7.34 17.51
C LYS A 189 -11.05 7.10 17.78
N LEU A 190 -10.34 6.65 16.74
CA LEU A 190 -8.88 6.61 16.76
C LEU A 190 -8.32 8.04 16.71
N VAL A 191 -7.41 8.33 17.61
CA VAL A 191 -6.72 9.62 17.69
C VAL A 191 -5.21 9.44 17.76
N GLY A 192 -4.46 10.35 17.16
CA GLY A 192 -3.03 10.46 17.35
C GLY A 192 -2.72 11.33 18.57
N PHE A 193 -1.61 11.05 19.23
CA PHE A 193 -1.06 11.86 20.29
C PHE A 193 0.46 11.95 20.17
N GLU A 194 1.04 13.01 20.74
CA GLU A 194 2.47 13.17 20.88
C GLU A 194 2.83 13.19 22.36
N THR A 195 3.95 12.54 22.72
CA THR A 195 4.45 12.58 24.08
C THR A 195 5.14 13.90 24.34
N THR A 196 4.78 14.58 25.42
CA THR A 196 5.40 15.86 25.84
C THR A 196 6.70 15.67 26.61
N GLU A 197 6.94 14.44 27.06
CA GLU A 197 8.14 14.06 27.79
C GLU A 197 8.89 12.95 27.05
N ARG A 198 10.14 12.74 27.43
CA ARG A 198 10.96 11.69 26.83
C ARG A 198 10.41 10.31 27.18
N GLY A 199 9.93 9.60 26.19
CA GLY A 199 9.37 8.25 26.32
C GLY A 199 9.07 7.63 24.98
N ILE A 200 8.91 6.33 24.94
CA ILE A 200 8.50 5.58 23.75
C ILE A 200 7.20 4.87 24.10
N PRO A 201 6.04 5.39 23.68
CA PRO A 201 4.76 4.71 23.91
C PRO A 201 4.75 3.40 23.13
N ARG A 202 4.37 2.33 23.80
CA ARG A 202 4.26 0.99 23.20
C ARG A 202 2.86 0.45 23.39
N HIS A 203 2.52 -0.59 22.64
CA HIS A 203 1.25 -1.29 22.79
C HIS A 203 1.07 -1.73 24.26
N GLY A 204 -0.10 -1.44 24.83
CA GLY A 204 -0.47 -1.80 26.20
C GLY A 204 -0.14 -0.77 27.28
N TYR A 205 0.40 0.39 26.94
CA TYR A 205 0.56 1.52 27.85
C TYR A 205 -0.72 2.31 27.99
#